data_a96a8fed95e7c26289a7b09c4b311cfe
#
_entry.id   a96a8fed95e7c26289a7b09c4b311cfe
#
_cell.length_a   1.000
_cell.length_b   1.000
_cell.length_c   1.000
_cell.angle_alpha   90.00
_cell.angle_beta   90.00
_cell.angle_gamma   90.00
#
_symmetry.space_group_name_H-M   'P 1'
#
loop_
_entity.id
_entity.type
_entity.pdbx_description
1 polymer ?
#
loop_
_entity_poly.entity_id
_entity_poly.type
_entity_poly.pdbx_seq_one_letter_code
_entity_poly.pdbx_strand_id
1 'polypeptide(L)'
;DDDIKRTIGKTLEDSFSILSGVTDPLQLAEFKKEYVKEADTHMTVNTVLFLETKSVLIALKDSGARIGIISTKFRYRIKELLDQHFPEDFLDIIIGGEDVKTPKPSPEGLLLAIKQLHVTKAETLYIGDSTVDAETAQKAGVDFAGITHGMTTAEELKKYPHKKIMSSLEELLEREPLPAAASPRNISVRRIALLLLLFAAFAALFCLLILI
;
A
#
# COMPACT_ATOMS: atom_id res chain seq x y z
N ASP A 1 -8.01 -18.25 13.18
CA ASP A 1 -7.45 -16.89 12.97
C ASP A 1 -6.23 -16.87 12.04
N ASP A 2 -5.30 -17.84 12.14
CA ASP A 2 -4.07 -17.83 11.33
C ASP A 2 -4.34 -18.11 9.85
N ASP A 3 -5.35 -18.88 9.52
CA ASP A 3 -5.74 -19.12 8.13
C ASP A 3 -6.29 -17.84 7.48
N ILE A 4 -7.07 -17.04 8.21
CA ILE A 4 -7.54 -15.73 7.75
C ILE A 4 -6.35 -14.81 7.48
N LYS A 5 -5.38 -14.77 8.38
CA LYS A 5 -4.17 -13.94 8.23
C LYS A 5 -3.39 -14.27 6.96
N ARG A 6 -3.35 -15.55 6.54
CA ARG A 6 -2.66 -15.97 5.32
C ARG A 6 -3.33 -15.50 4.03
N THR A 7 -4.57 -15.02 4.10
CA THR A 7 -5.29 -14.49 2.95
C THR A 7 -5.13 -12.98 2.77
N ILE A 8 -4.46 -12.33 3.72
CA ILE A 8 -4.24 -10.89 3.70
C ILE A 8 -3.44 -10.50 2.44
N GLY A 9 -3.90 -9.43 1.77
CA GLY A 9 -3.32 -8.96 0.51
C GLY A 9 -3.87 -9.64 -0.75
N LYS A 10 -4.67 -10.71 -0.60
CA LYS A 10 -5.36 -11.37 -1.70
C LYS A 10 -6.70 -10.69 -2.02
N THR A 11 -7.32 -11.09 -3.13
CA THR A 11 -8.71 -10.70 -3.42
C THR A 11 -9.68 -11.36 -2.43
N LEU A 12 -10.89 -10.82 -2.31
CA LEU A 12 -11.92 -11.44 -1.47
C LEU A 12 -12.29 -12.83 -1.99
N GLU A 13 -12.40 -12.97 -3.30
CA GLU A 13 -12.71 -14.24 -3.96
C GLU A 13 -11.65 -15.31 -3.66
N ASP A 14 -10.37 -14.95 -3.81
CA ASP A 14 -9.27 -15.86 -3.47
C ASP A 14 -9.27 -16.22 -1.98
N SER A 15 -9.51 -15.23 -1.11
CA SER A 15 -9.57 -15.43 0.33
C SER A 15 -10.71 -16.38 0.71
N PHE A 16 -11.89 -16.15 0.17
CA PHE A 16 -13.05 -17.05 0.42
C PHE A 16 -12.82 -18.44 -0.14
N SER A 17 -12.25 -18.55 -1.34
CA SER A 17 -11.92 -19.86 -1.93
C SER A 17 -10.95 -20.64 -1.05
N ILE A 18 -9.89 -20.00 -0.56
CA ILE A 18 -8.89 -20.61 0.32
C ILE A 18 -9.52 -21.06 1.65
N LEU A 19 -10.37 -20.22 2.25
CA LEU A 19 -10.92 -20.45 3.59
C LEU A 19 -12.08 -21.43 3.58
N SER A 20 -12.91 -21.46 2.54
CA SER A 20 -14.10 -22.29 2.45
C SER A 20 -13.92 -23.57 1.60
N GLY A 21 -12.87 -23.59 0.75
CA GLY A 21 -12.71 -24.63 -0.28
C GLY A 21 -13.67 -24.49 -1.47
N VAL A 22 -14.52 -23.45 -1.48
CA VAL A 22 -15.46 -23.18 -2.57
C VAL A 22 -14.71 -22.57 -3.75
N THR A 23 -15.01 -23.06 -4.97
CA THR A 23 -14.44 -22.54 -6.22
C THR A 23 -15.52 -22.07 -7.20
N ASP A 24 -16.80 -22.27 -6.88
CA ASP A 24 -17.91 -21.82 -7.72
C ASP A 24 -18.00 -20.28 -7.69
N PRO A 25 -17.90 -19.61 -8.85
CA PRO A 25 -17.91 -18.14 -8.91
C PRO A 25 -19.20 -17.51 -8.38
N LEU A 26 -20.35 -18.17 -8.51
CA LEU A 26 -21.63 -17.65 -8.02
C LEU A 26 -21.68 -17.66 -6.49
N GLN A 27 -21.21 -18.75 -5.86
CA GLN A 27 -21.12 -18.83 -4.40
C GLN A 27 -20.08 -17.84 -3.84
N LEU A 28 -18.93 -17.69 -4.49
CA LEU A 28 -17.93 -16.70 -4.10
C LEU A 28 -18.47 -15.26 -4.19
N ALA A 29 -19.28 -14.98 -5.21
CA ALA A 29 -19.94 -13.68 -5.35
C ALA A 29 -20.94 -13.40 -4.21
N GLU A 30 -21.69 -14.41 -3.75
CA GLU A 30 -22.58 -14.28 -2.59
C GLU A 30 -21.78 -14.04 -1.30
N PHE A 31 -20.69 -14.77 -1.06
CA PHE A 31 -19.82 -14.52 0.09
C PHE A 31 -19.24 -13.10 0.08
N LYS A 32 -18.82 -12.65 -1.10
CA LYS A 32 -18.33 -11.27 -1.28
C LYS A 32 -19.42 -10.25 -0.94
N LYS A 33 -20.64 -10.45 -1.41
CA LYS A 33 -21.78 -9.55 -1.16
C LYS A 33 -22.09 -9.43 0.33
N GLU A 34 -22.16 -10.54 1.06
CA GLU A 34 -22.38 -10.51 2.51
C GLU A 34 -21.22 -9.86 3.25
N TYR A 35 -19.98 -10.18 2.87
CA TYR A 35 -18.81 -9.54 3.45
C TYR A 35 -18.80 -8.02 3.23
N VAL A 36 -19.14 -7.55 2.01
CA VAL A 36 -19.19 -6.12 1.69
C VAL A 36 -20.19 -5.41 2.59
N LYS A 37 -21.37 -5.99 2.78
CA LYS A 37 -22.43 -5.46 3.66
C LYS A 37 -21.97 -5.33 5.12
N GLU A 38 -21.34 -6.37 5.67
CA GLU A 38 -20.80 -6.34 7.04
C GLU A 38 -19.62 -5.37 7.16
N ALA A 39 -18.74 -5.36 6.16
CA ALA A 39 -17.58 -4.48 6.13
C ALA A 39 -17.98 -2.99 6.05
N ASP A 40 -19.04 -2.64 5.33
CA ASP A 40 -19.55 -1.27 5.27
C ASP A 40 -20.02 -0.75 6.63
N THR A 41 -20.48 -1.66 7.49
CA THR A 41 -20.97 -1.30 8.84
C THR A 41 -19.82 -1.19 9.85
N HIS A 42 -18.78 -2.02 9.72
CA HIS A 42 -17.83 -2.23 10.83
C HIS A 42 -16.38 -1.86 10.48
N MET A 43 -16.02 -1.80 9.21
CA MET A 43 -14.60 -1.71 8.85
C MET A 43 -13.99 -0.35 9.18
N THR A 44 -14.61 0.75 8.75
CA THR A 44 -14.05 2.09 8.93
C THR A 44 -13.94 2.46 10.40
N VAL A 45 -14.98 2.15 11.20
CA VAL A 45 -15.00 2.47 12.65
C VAL A 45 -14.01 1.66 13.46
N ASN A 46 -13.61 0.48 12.98
CA ASN A 46 -12.64 -0.40 13.62
C ASN A 46 -11.23 -0.31 13.03
N THR A 47 -11.01 0.62 12.12
CA THR A 47 -9.71 0.80 11.47
C THR A 47 -9.03 2.07 11.99
N VAL A 48 -7.80 1.95 12.44
CA VAL A 48 -6.99 3.06 12.95
C VAL A 48 -5.69 3.20 12.18
N LEU A 49 -5.18 4.41 12.08
CA LEU A 49 -3.86 4.67 11.52
C LEU A 49 -2.78 4.31 12.55
N PHE A 50 -1.61 3.86 12.08
CA PHE A 50 -0.42 3.83 12.95
C PHE A 50 -0.09 5.25 13.42
N LEU A 51 0.47 5.35 14.61
CA LEU A 51 0.69 6.64 15.29
C LEU A 51 1.51 7.61 14.44
N GLU A 52 2.55 7.11 13.79
CA GLU A 52 3.46 7.88 12.96
C GLU A 52 2.90 8.24 11.58
N THR A 53 1.86 7.55 11.11
CA THR A 53 1.36 7.70 9.73
C THR A 53 1.05 9.15 9.39
N LYS A 54 0.30 9.85 10.24
CA LYS A 54 -0.15 11.21 9.95
C LYS A 54 1.01 12.20 9.85
N SER A 55 1.93 12.14 10.81
CA SER A 55 3.10 13.05 10.84
C SER A 55 4.04 12.81 9.67
N VAL A 56 4.29 11.53 9.33
CA VAL A 56 5.16 11.17 8.21
C VAL A 56 4.56 11.61 6.87
N LEU A 57 3.26 11.37 6.64
CA LEU A 57 2.61 11.78 5.40
C LEU A 57 2.60 13.29 5.20
N ILE A 58 2.33 14.06 6.26
CA ILE A 58 2.38 15.53 6.21
C ILE A 58 3.80 15.98 5.87
N ALA A 59 4.82 15.45 6.55
CA ALA A 59 6.21 15.81 6.28
C ALA A 59 6.65 15.51 4.85
N LEU A 60 6.19 14.38 4.30
CA LEU A 60 6.46 14.02 2.91
C LEU A 60 5.75 14.97 1.91
N LYS A 61 4.49 15.34 2.16
CA LYS A 61 3.78 16.34 1.35
C LYS A 61 4.49 17.71 1.41
N ASP A 62 4.90 18.13 2.59
CA ASP A 62 5.65 19.39 2.80
C ASP A 62 6.99 19.38 2.07
N SER A 63 7.61 18.23 1.89
CA SER A 63 8.82 18.06 1.08
C SER A 63 8.56 18.07 -0.44
N GLY A 64 7.30 18.13 -0.86
CA GLY A 64 6.88 18.14 -2.27
C GLY A 64 6.66 16.76 -2.85
N ALA A 65 6.59 15.71 -2.03
CA ALA A 65 6.26 14.37 -2.48
C ALA A 65 4.77 14.27 -2.89
N ARG A 66 4.50 13.51 -3.94
CA ARG A 66 3.14 13.07 -4.28
C ARG A 66 2.84 11.75 -3.58
N ILE A 67 1.63 11.63 -3.08
CA ILE A 67 1.22 10.49 -2.26
C ILE A 67 0.03 9.79 -2.91
N GLY A 68 0.15 8.48 -3.14
CA GLY A 68 -0.93 7.67 -3.66
C GLY A 68 -1.17 6.38 -2.88
N ILE A 69 -2.33 5.76 -3.08
CA ILE A 69 -2.67 4.44 -2.54
C ILE A 69 -3.00 3.49 -3.69
N ILE A 70 -2.48 2.26 -3.61
CA ILE A 70 -2.92 1.14 -4.44
C ILE A 70 -3.36 0.02 -3.53
N SER A 71 -4.62 -0.39 -3.64
CA SER A 71 -5.21 -1.36 -2.75
C SER A 71 -6.13 -2.34 -3.49
N THR A 72 -6.32 -3.52 -2.92
CA THR A 72 -7.41 -4.43 -3.31
C THR A 72 -8.76 -4.03 -2.70
N LYS A 73 -8.77 -3.08 -1.76
CA LYS A 73 -9.99 -2.48 -1.21
C LYS A 73 -10.64 -1.55 -2.21
N PHE A 74 -11.93 -1.33 -2.05
CA PHE A 74 -12.65 -0.31 -2.80
C PHE A 74 -12.17 1.10 -2.42
N ARG A 75 -12.07 1.97 -3.42
CA ARG A 75 -11.62 3.37 -3.27
C ARG A 75 -12.44 4.13 -2.23
N TYR A 76 -13.76 3.97 -2.24
CA TYR A 76 -14.63 4.71 -1.32
C TYR A 76 -14.30 4.42 0.15
N ARG A 77 -13.94 3.18 0.51
CA ARG A 77 -13.56 2.81 1.88
C ARG A 77 -12.24 3.42 2.31
N ILE A 78 -11.29 3.50 1.37
CA ILE A 78 -10.01 4.16 1.62
C ILE A 78 -10.26 5.64 1.88
N LYS A 79 -11.07 6.27 1.01
CA LYS A 79 -11.41 7.68 1.13
C LYS A 79 -12.15 7.97 2.44
N GLU A 80 -13.18 7.21 2.77
CA GLU A 80 -13.96 7.36 4.02
C GLU A 80 -13.08 7.36 5.27
N LEU A 81 -12.07 6.48 5.32
CA LEU A 81 -11.15 6.45 6.44
C LEU A 81 -10.21 7.65 6.45
N LEU A 82 -9.64 7.99 5.31
CA LEU A 82 -8.66 9.07 5.22
C LEU A 82 -9.28 10.44 5.44
N ASP A 83 -10.50 10.67 5.00
CA ASP A 83 -11.26 11.91 5.23
C ASP A 83 -11.48 12.20 6.73
N GLN A 84 -11.37 11.19 7.60
CA GLN A 84 -11.39 11.38 9.05
C GLN A 84 -10.08 11.94 9.62
N HIS A 85 -8.98 11.81 8.88
CA HIS A 85 -7.63 12.11 9.38
C HIS A 85 -6.92 13.20 8.59
N PHE A 86 -7.30 13.40 7.32
CA PHE A 86 -6.65 14.31 6.39
C PHE A 86 -7.68 15.21 5.68
N PRO A 87 -7.27 16.39 5.21
CA PRO A 87 -8.11 17.21 4.33
C PRO A 87 -8.52 16.46 3.07
N GLU A 88 -9.63 16.88 2.47
CA GLU A 88 -10.01 16.43 1.14
C GLU A 88 -8.86 16.68 0.15
N ASP A 89 -8.66 15.74 -0.77
CA ASP A 89 -7.57 15.79 -1.77
C ASP A 89 -6.13 15.79 -1.19
N PHE A 90 -5.95 15.34 0.05
CA PHE A 90 -4.62 15.15 0.61
C PHE A 90 -3.78 14.16 -0.20
N LEU A 91 -4.40 13.08 -0.65
CA LEU A 91 -3.76 12.12 -1.56
C LEU A 91 -3.87 12.58 -3.00
N ASP A 92 -2.79 12.41 -3.74
CA ASP A 92 -2.73 12.77 -5.16
C ASP A 92 -3.44 11.71 -6.04
N ILE A 93 -3.56 10.46 -5.56
CA ILE A 93 -4.26 9.38 -6.26
C ILE A 93 -4.66 8.24 -5.32
N ILE A 94 -5.79 7.60 -5.61
CA ILE A 94 -6.21 6.34 -5.01
C ILE A 94 -6.61 5.38 -6.15
N ILE A 95 -5.95 4.23 -6.21
CA ILE A 95 -6.31 3.11 -7.09
C ILE A 95 -6.89 2.00 -6.22
N GLY A 96 -8.18 1.79 -6.31
CA GLY A 96 -8.89 0.72 -5.62
C GLY A 96 -8.95 -0.57 -6.43
N GLY A 97 -9.49 -1.62 -5.82
CA GLY A 97 -9.65 -2.92 -6.49
C GLY A 97 -10.55 -2.86 -7.73
N GLU A 98 -11.49 -1.92 -7.77
CA GLU A 98 -12.40 -1.69 -8.89
C GLU A 98 -11.76 -0.98 -10.09
N ASP A 99 -10.59 -0.37 -9.91
CA ASP A 99 -9.91 0.41 -10.94
C ASP A 99 -9.02 -0.42 -11.85
N VAL A 100 -8.80 -1.68 -11.51
CA VAL A 100 -7.92 -2.60 -12.22
C VAL A 100 -8.66 -3.85 -12.66
N LYS A 101 -8.26 -4.40 -13.79
CA LYS A 101 -8.76 -5.70 -14.26
C LYS A 101 -8.08 -6.85 -13.56
N THR A 102 -6.80 -6.68 -13.29
CA THR A 102 -5.97 -7.70 -12.65
C THR A 102 -5.40 -7.15 -11.36
N PRO A 103 -5.81 -7.69 -10.21
CA PRO A 103 -5.34 -7.24 -8.90
C PRO A 103 -3.86 -7.56 -8.68
N LYS A 104 -3.28 -7.00 -7.63
CA LYS A 104 -1.94 -7.36 -7.16
C LYS A 104 -1.82 -8.89 -7.00
N PRO A 105 -0.71 -9.51 -7.39
CA PRO A 105 0.59 -8.93 -7.73
C PRO A 105 0.75 -8.48 -9.20
N SER A 106 -0.34 -8.22 -9.94
CA SER A 106 -0.24 -7.53 -11.22
C SER A 106 0.28 -6.11 -11.01
N PRO A 107 1.17 -5.61 -11.89
CA PRO A 107 1.66 -4.23 -11.81
C PRO A 107 0.65 -3.19 -12.31
N GLU A 108 -0.54 -3.61 -12.75
CA GLU A 108 -1.52 -2.77 -13.46
C GLU A 108 -1.86 -1.50 -12.65
N GLY A 109 -2.21 -1.64 -11.38
CA GLY A 109 -2.58 -0.50 -10.53
C GLY A 109 -1.41 0.46 -10.30
N LEU A 110 -0.20 -0.06 -10.08
CA LEU A 110 1.00 0.75 -9.89
C LEU A 110 1.36 1.53 -11.17
N LEU A 111 1.32 0.87 -12.31
CA LEU A 111 1.58 1.52 -13.60
C LEU A 111 0.49 2.54 -13.97
N LEU A 112 -0.76 2.28 -13.59
CA LEU A 112 -1.86 3.23 -13.76
C LEU A 112 -1.63 4.50 -12.92
N ALA A 113 -1.24 4.36 -11.66
CA ALA A 113 -0.92 5.48 -10.78
C ALA A 113 0.24 6.31 -11.33
N ILE A 114 1.35 5.69 -11.71
CA ILE A 114 2.52 6.33 -12.32
C ILE A 114 2.10 7.16 -13.55
N LYS A 115 1.27 6.56 -14.42
CA LYS A 115 0.77 7.24 -15.62
C LYS A 115 -0.10 8.45 -15.28
N GLN A 116 -1.05 8.31 -14.35
CA GLN A 116 -1.97 9.40 -14.00
C GLN A 116 -1.27 10.53 -13.27
N LEU A 117 -0.25 10.22 -12.49
CA LEU A 117 0.57 11.21 -11.80
C LEU A 117 1.65 11.83 -12.70
N HIS A 118 1.77 11.39 -13.95
CA HIS A 118 2.77 11.89 -14.91
C HIS A 118 4.21 11.85 -14.36
N VAL A 119 4.57 10.75 -13.73
CA VAL A 119 5.91 10.51 -13.16
C VAL A 119 6.54 9.29 -13.81
N THR A 120 7.83 9.10 -13.58
CA THR A 120 8.57 7.94 -14.10
C THR A 120 8.71 6.86 -13.01
N LYS A 121 9.00 5.63 -13.43
CA LYS A 121 9.30 4.52 -12.50
C LYS A 121 10.51 4.84 -11.62
N ALA A 122 11.52 5.54 -12.16
CA ALA A 122 12.73 5.90 -11.42
C ALA A 122 12.50 6.98 -10.35
N GLU A 123 11.39 7.73 -10.47
CA GLU A 123 10.97 8.72 -9.48
C GLU A 123 10.00 8.12 -8.44
N THR A 124 9.63 6.85 -8.59
CA THR A 124 8.61 6.19 -7.79
C THR A 124 9.25 5.23 -6.80
N LEU A 125 8.84 5.30 -5.54
CA LEU A 125 9.11 4.30 -4.52
C LEU A 125 7.80 3.63 -4.10
N TYR A 126 7.70 2.32 -4.28
CA TYR A 126 6.55 1.54 -3.82
C TYR A 126 6.82 0.96 -2.44
N ILE A 127 5.92 1.21 -1.49
CA ILE A 127 6.09 0.74 -0.11
C ILE A 127 5.00 -0.30 0.19
N GLY A 128 5.40 -1.45 0.72
CA GLY A 128 4.50 -2.56 0.97
C GLY A 128 4.90 -3.40 2.17
N ASP A 129 3.89 -4.06 2.77
CA ASP A 129 4.06 -4.92 3.95
C ASP A 129 3.93 -6.42 3.62
N SER A 130 3.73 -6.75 2.36
CA SER A 130 3.51 -8.13 1.92
C SER A 130 4.40 -8.54 0.76
N THR A 131 4.56 -9.86 0.59
CA THR A 131 5.24 -10.42 -0.59
C THR A 131 4.50 -10.09 -1.88
N VAL A 132 3.18 -9.93 -1.82
CA VAL A 132 2.35 -9.51 -2.96
C VAL A 132 2.75 -8.10 -3.44
N ASP A 133 3.10 -7.23 -2.52
CA ASP A 133 3.53 -5.86 -2.83
C ASP A 133 4.92 -5.84 -3.42
N ALA A 134 5.84 -6.56 -2.81
CA ALA A 134 7.19 -6.70 -3.32
C ALA A 134 7.20 -7.25 -4.76
N GLU A 135 6.36 -8.25 -5.02
CA GLU A 135 6.18 -8.83 -6.36
C GLU A 135 5.54 -7.83 -7.34
N THR A 136 4.57 -7.03 -6.88
CA THR A 136 3.97 -5.97 -7.68
C THR A 136 5.01 -4.94 -8.13
N ALA A 137 5.84 -4.46 -7.19
CA ALA A 137 6.92 -3.52 -7.48
C ALA A 137 7.94 -4.12 -8.45
N GLN A 138 8.35 -5.36 -8.21
CA GLN A 138 9.28 -6.08 -9.07
C GLN A 138 8.75 -6.20 -10.51
N LYS A 139 7.49 -6.62 -10.68
CA LYS A 139 6.84 -6.72 -12.00
C LYS A 139 6.66 -5.37 -12.67
N ALA A 140 6.44 -4.32 -11.91
CA ALA A 140 6.35 -2.96 -12.43
C ALA A 140 7.72 -2.39 -12.84
N GLY A 141 8.81 -2.92 -12.31
CA GLY A 141 10.16 -2.36 -12.44
C GLY A 141 10.29 -1.04 -11.70
N VAL A 142 9.75 -0.97 -10.48
CA VAL A 142 9.73 0.18 -9.57
C VAL A 142 10.51 -0.18 -8.32
N ASP A 143 11.21 0.79 -7.74
CA ASP A 143 11.89 0.62 -6.47
C ASP A 143 10.91 0.27 -5.35
N PHE A 144 11.30 -0.68 -4.49
CA PHE A 144 10.48 -1.17 -3.39
C PHE A 144 11.14 -0.89 -2.03
N ALA A 145 10.33 -0.47 -1.08
CA ALA A 145 10.66 -0.49 0.35
C ALA A 145 9.65 -1.33 1.10
N GLY A 146 10.13 -2.31 1.85
CA GLY A 146 9.26 -3.12 2.70
C GLY A 146 9.05 -2.49 4.06
N ILE A 147 7.87 -2.68 4.65
CA ILE A 147 7.60 -2.31 6.05
C ILE A 147 7.03 -3.50 6.81
N THR A 148 7.53 -3.74 8.03
CA THR A 148 7.16 -4.93 8.83
C THR A 148 5.96 -4.68 9.74
N HIS A 149 5.00 -3.88 9.30
CA HIS A 149 3.74 -3.66 10.02
C HIS A 149 2.71 -4.76 9.79
N GLY A 150 2.85 -5.53 8.71
CA GLY A 150 1.96 -6.64 8.36
C GLY A 150 2.36 -7.97 8.96
N MET A 151 1.88 -9.03 8.33
CA MET A 151 2.16 -10.42 8.74
C MET A 151 3.43 -10.99 8.11
N THR A 152 3.97 -10.31 7.08
CA THR A 152 5.18 -10.74 6.38
C THR A 152 6.41 -10.31 7.17
N THR A 153 7.31 -11.25 7.40
CA THR A 153 8.55 -10.98 8.11
C THR A 153 9.55 -10.20 7.26
N ALA A 154 10.50 -9.52 7.92
CA ALA A 154 11.59 -8.85 7.22
C ALA A 154 12.39 -9.83 6.32
N GLU A 155 12.58 -11.08 6.77
CA GLU A 155 13.30 -12.11 6.03
C GLU A 155 12.55 -12.54 4.75
N GLU A 156 11.24 -12.53 4.77
CA GLU A 156 10.44 -12.81 3.58
C GLU A 156 10.49 -11.65 2.59
N LEU A 157 10.38 -10.41 3.06
CA LEU A 157 10.50 -9.21 2.22
C LEU A 157 11.88 -9.07 1.59
N LYS A 158 12.96 -9.40 2.33
CA LYS A 158 14.34 -9.37 1.83
C LYS A 158 14.61 -10.31 0.65
N LYS A 159 13.75 -11.28 0.40
CA LYS A 159 13.88 -12.17 -0.78
C LYS A 159 13.58 -11.47 -2.11
N TYR A 160 12.96 -10.30 -2.06
CA TYR A 160 12.63 -9.49 -3.23
C TYR A 160 13.60 -8.32 -3.40
N PRO A 161 13.80 -7.80 -4.62
CA PRO A 161 14.54 -6.56 -4.82
C PRO A 161 13.93 -5.43 -3.98
N HIS A 162 14.75 -4.78 -3.16
CA HIS A 162 14.29 -3.71 -2.27
C HIS A 162 15.38 -2.65 -2.07
N LYS A 163 14.98 -1.44 -1.73
CA LYS A 163 15.87 -0.36 -1.29
C LYS A 163 16.10 -0.41 0.21
N LYS A 164 15.02 -0.62 0.96
CA LYS A 164 15.04 -0.65 2.43
C LYS A 164 13.97 -1.61 2.94
N ILE A 165 14.20 -2.22 4.10
CA ILE A 165 13.18 -2.89 4.90
C ILE A 165 13.10 -2.13 6.21
N MET A 166 11.92 -1.60 6.52
CA MET A 166 11.64 -0.68 7.61
C MET A 166 10.78 -1.33 8.69
N SER A 167 10.94 -0.87 9.91
CA SER A 167 10.08 -1.22 11.05
C SER A 167 9.09 -0.08 11.40
N SER A 168 9.36 1.14 10.95
CA SER A 168 8.52 2.32 11.10
C SER A 168 8.56 3.16 9.82
N LEU A 169 7.45 3.85 9.56
CA LEU A 169 7.37 4.83 8.46
C LEU A 169 8.29 6.06 8.69
N GLU A 170 8.64 6.36 9.93
CA GLU A 170 9.55 7.45 10.26
C GLU A 170 10.91 7.29 9.57
N GLU A 171 11.32 6.06 9.30
CA GLU A 171 12.56 5.76 8.61
C GLU A 171 12.60 6.32 7.16
N LEU A 172 11.47 6.73 6.59
CA LEU A 172 11.41 7.43 5.30
C LEU A 172 11.92 8.89 5.41
N LEU A 173 11.83 9.48 6.59
CA LEU A 173 12.26 10.85 6.85
C LEU A 173 13.75 10.91 7.23
N GLU A 174 14.36 9.79 7.54
CA GLU A 174 15.78 9.70 7.86
C GLU A 174 16.59 10.00 6.60
N ARG A 175 17.45 11.02 6.68
CA ARG A 175 18.44 11.24 5.63
C ARG A 175 19.50 10.15 5.73
N GLU A 176 19.72 9.42 4.65
CA GLU A 176 20.94 8.59 4.58
C GLU A 176 22.15 9.48 4.88
N PRO A 177 23.06 9.04 5.76
CA PRO A 177 24.29 9.78 5.97
C PRO A 177 25.00 9.93 4.63
N LEU A 178 25.23 11.16 4.20
CA LEU A 178 25.97 11.44 2.97
C LEU A 178 27.31 10.70 3.02
N PRO A 179 27.66 9.93 1.99
CA PRO A 179 29.01 9.38 1.90
C PRO A 179 30.01 10.52 1.95
N ALA A 180 30.99 10.42 2.84
CA ALA A 180 32.01 11.42 3.00
C ALA A 180 32.65 11.76 1.65
N ALA A 181 32.55 13.05 1.24
CA ALA A 181 33.21 13.66 0.08
C ALA A 181 32.80 13.16 -1.32
N ALA A 182 31.70 13.71 -1.84
CA ALA A 182 31.57 13.98 -3.27
C ALA A 182 31.08 15.42 -3.44
N SER A 183 31.73 16.20 -4.30
CA SER A 183 31.47 17.61 -4.55
C SER A 183 30.02 17.92 -4.95
N PRO A 184 29.48 19.12 -4.71
CA PRO A 184 28.10 19.44 -4.94
C PRO A 184 27.80 19.51 -6.44
N ARG A 185 27.32 18.43 -7.01
CA ARG A 185 26.57 18.47 -8.25
C ARG A 185 25.10 18.67 -7.86
N ASN A 186 24.51 19.73 -8.38
CA ASN A 186 23.09 20.06 -8.28
C ASN A 186 22.20 18.80 -8.45
N ILE A 187 21.84 18.19 -7.33
CA ILE A 187 20.82 17.17 -7.30
C ILE A 187 19.51 17.92 -7.09
N SER A 188 18.76 18.07 -8.16
CA SER A 188 17.37 18.49 -8.11
C SER A 188 16.64 17.61 -7.10
N VAL A 189 16.21 18.18 -5.98
CA VAL A 189 15.46 17.53 -4.91
C VAL A 189 14.01 17.33 -5.40
N ARG A 190 13.84 16.40 -6.31
CA ARG A 190 12.54 15.87 -6.75
C ARG A 190 12.55 14.34 -6.72
N ARG A 191 13.07 13.80 -5.62
CA ARG A 191 12.83 12.38 -5.31
C ARG A 191 11.54 12.29 -4.53
N ILE A 192 10.61 11.75 -5.16
CA ILE A 192 9.23 11.54 -4.77
C ILE A 192 9.16 10.16 -4.10
N ALA A 193 8.67 10.09 -2.89
CA ALA A 193 8.55 8.86 -2.11
C ALA A 193 7.10 8.36 -2.05
N LEU A 194 6.90 7.07 -1.95
CA LEU A 194 5.60 6.38 -2.00
C LEU A 194 5.29 5.65 -0.71
N LEU A 195 4.16 5.82 -0.09
CA LEU A 195 3.89 5.37 1.29
C LEU A 195 2.70 4.43 1.46
N LEU A 196 2.80 3.59 2.47
CA LEU A 196 1.80 2.65 2.98
C LEU A 196 1.06 3.17 4.20
N LEU A 197 -0.24 2.95 4.24
CA LEU A 197 -1.04 3.07 5.45
C LEU A 197 -1.45 1.69 5.94
N LEU A 198 -1.04 1.37 7.15
CA LEU A 198 -1.37 0.14 7.84
C LEU A 198 -2.32 0.41 9.00
N PHE A 199 -3.26 -0.46 9.17
CA PHE A 199 -4.31 -0.34 10.18
C PHE A 199 -4.17 -1.47 11.21
N ALA A 200 -4.09 -1.09 12.48
CA ALA A 200 -4.08 -2.03 13.57
C ALA A 200 -5.50 -2.23 14.12
N ALA A 201 -5.88 -3.46 14.25
CA ALA A 201 -6.90 -4.12 15.05
C ALA A 201 -8.11 -4.71 14.30
N PHE A 202 -8.27 -5.97 14.60
CA PHE A 202 -9.38 -6.90 14.35
C PHE A 202 -9.97 -6.93 12.93
N ALA A 203 -9.66 -8.07 12.28
CA ALA A 203 -10.04 -8.43 10.92
C ALA A 203 -9.29 -7.66 9.83
N ALA A 204 -8.05 -8.00 9.71
CA ALA A 204 -7.19 -8.02 8.53
C ALA A 204 -7.80 -7.51 7.24
N LEU A 205 -7.55 -6.24 6.93
CA LEU A 205 -7.62 -5.77 5.55
C LEU A 205 -6.63 -4.62 5.36
N PHE A 206 -5.64 -4.84 4.52
CA PHE A 206 -4.52 -3.91 4.31
C PHE A 206 -4.79 -2.95 3.16
N CYS A 207 -4.53 -1.68 3.38
CA CYS A 207 -4.39 -0.68 2.34
C CYS A 207 -2.92 -0.39 2.11
N LEU A 208 -2.52 -0.36 0.87
CA LEU A 208 -1.18 -0.08 0.42
C LEU A 208 -1.11 1.32 -0.16
N LEU A 209 -0.18 2.11 0.31
CA LEU A 209 0.02 3.49 -0.09
C LEU A 209 1.20 3.61 -1.05
N ILE A 210 1.06 4.45 -2.05
CA ILE A 210 2.12 4.84 -2.98
C ILE A 210 2.52 6.29 -2.73
N LEU A 211 3.82 6.55 -2.58
CA LEU A 211 4.46 7.85 -2.63
C LEU A 211 5.15 8.05 -3.98
N ILE A 212 4.89 9.12 -4.62
CA ILE A 212 5.53 9.50 -5.86
C ILE A 212 6.15 10.88 -5.70
#